data_641b17e67c30c6b55f6ba444c91a7a1f
#
_entry.id   641b17e67c30c6b55f6ba444c91a7a1f
#
_cell.length_a   1.000
_cell.length_b   1.000
_cell.length_c   1.000
_cell.angle_alpha   90.00
_cell.angle_beta   90.00
_cell.angle_gamma   90.00
#
_symmetry.space_group_name_H-M   'P 1'
#
loop_
_entity.id
_entity.type
_entity.pdbx_description
1 polymer ?
#
loop_
_entity_poly.entity_id
_entity_poly.type
_entity_poly.pdbx_seq_one_letter_code
_entity_poly.pdbx_strand_id
1 'polypeptide(L)'
;MYLARKLDVFTGLSLSYAIFSEKEKYSKLFLNTSNSKNFGEITFFLIGMLELIKKGQKSIMKMLQDKIEKLNFSRNYLNNLNLSDLEKDIMFVYIQNHIFSNSDLEDKELCKIINISRPTLKNNIEQLIKKEYLTKISKKPITHVLSDKLQKVID
;
A
#
# COMPACT_ATOMS: atom_id res chain seq x y z
N MET A 1 17.26 -1.76 -13.99
CA MET A 1 16.04 -0.90 -14.13
C MET A 1 16.11 0.09 -15.29
N TYR A 2 16.29 -0.40 -16.52
CA TYR A 2 16.43 0.43 -17.72
C TYR A 2 15.15 1.24 -18.05
N LEU A 3 13.97 0.57 -18.01
CA LEU A 3 12.69 1.21 -18.28
C LEU A 3 12.37 2.34 -17.31
N ALA A 4 12.67 2.16 -16.02
CA ALA A 4 12.45 3.20 -15.01
C ALA A 4 13.29 4.47 -15.25
N ARG A 5 14.44 4.35 -15.93
CA ARG A 5 15.28 5.50 -16.32
C ARG A 5 14.81 6.18 -17.60
N LYS A 6 14.25 5.41 -18.54
CA LYS A 6 13.86 5.90 -19.87
C LYS A 6 12.42 6.37 -19.96
N LEU A 7 11.52 5.77 -19.19
CA LEU A 7 10.12 6.15 -19.12
C LEU A 7 9.84 6.81 -17.77
N ASP A 8 9.57 6.00 -16.76
CA ASP A 8 9.32 6.41 -15.37
C ASP A 8 9.38 5.18 -14.44
N VAL A 9 9.51 5.45 -13.13
CA VAL A 9 9.60 4.40 -12.10
C VAL A 9 8.33 3.55 -12.04
N PHE A 10 7.17 4.17 -12.20
CA PHE A 10 5.88 3.48 -12.16
C PHE A 10 5.76 2.46 -13.30
N THR A 11 6.13 2.82 -14.52
CA THR A 11 6.15 1.90 -15.67
C THR A 11 7.11 0.73 -15.43
N GLY A 12 8.30 0.99 -14.87
CA GLY A 12 9.25 -0.07 -14.53
C GLY A 12 8.72 -1.07 -13.51
N LEU A 13 8.06 -0.58 -12.45
CA LEU A 13 7.44 -1.41 -11.41
C LEU A 13 6.23 -2.17 -11.95
N SER A 14 5.40 -1.52 -12.77
CA SER A 14 4.21 -2.15 -13.35
C SER A 14 4.54 -3.29 -14.29
N LEU A 15 5.64 -3.21 -15.04
CA LEU A 15 6.11 -4.31 -15.86
C LEU A 15 6.54 -5.50 -15.00
N SER A 16 7.31 -5.27 -13.94
CA SER A 16 7.75 -6.33 -13.02
C SER A 16 6.56 -7.04 -12.38
N TYR A 17 5.57 -6.28 -11.96
CA TYR A 17 4.32 -6.82 -11.42
C TYR A 17 3.55 -7.65 -12.47
N ALA A 18 3.42 -7.15 -13.71
CA ALA A 18 2.74 -7.84 -14.78
C ALA A 18 3.44 -9.15 -15.18
N ILE A 19 4.77 -9.17 -15.26
CA ILE A 19 5.54 -10.37 -15.53
C ILE A 19 5.35 -11.41 -14.41
N PHE A 20 5.34 -10.96 -13.15
CA PHE A 20 5.10 -11.85 -12.03
C PHE A 20 3.69 -12.46 -12.07
N SER A 21 2.66 -11.66 -12.34
CA SER A 21 1.26 -12.12 -12.40
C SER A 21 0.93 -12.94 -13.66
N GLU A 22 1.65 -12.71 -14.77
CA GLU A 22 1.41 -13.35 -16.09
C GLU A 22 2.65 -14.13 -16.57
N LYS A 23 3.31 -14.84 -15.64
CA LYS A 23 4.58 -15.52 -15.90
C LYS A 23 4.53 -16.47 -17.08
N GLU A 24 3.43 -17.21 -17.24
CA GLU A 24 3.26 -18.15 -18.37
C GLU A 24 3.16 -17.42 -19.72
N LYS A 25 2.41 -16.31 -19.78
CA LYS A 25 2.30 -15.49 -20.98
C LYS A 25 3.67 -14.92 -21.38
N TYR A 26 4.40 -14.37 -20.40
CA TYR A 26 5.75 -13.86 -20.62
C TYR A 26 6.69 -14.96 -21.15
N SER A 27 6.70 -16.14 -20.53
CA SER A 27 7.53 -17.27 -20.97
C SER A 27 7.20 -17.73 -22.39
N LYS A 28 5.92 -17.82 -22.74
CA LYS A 28 5.48 -18.18 -24.11
C LYS A 28 5.93 -17.15 -25.14
N LEU A 29 5.85 -15.86 -24.86
CA LEU A 29 6.36 -14.80 -25.74
C LEU A 29 7.85 -14.99 -26.01
N PHE A 30 8.63 -15.26 -24.96
CA PHE A 30 10.08 -15.45 -25.08
C PHE A 30 10.43 -16.71 -25.87
N LEU A 31 9.78 -17.84 -25.55
CA LEU A 31 10.01 -19.11 -26.27
C LEU A 31 9.67 -19.02 -27.75
N ASN A 32 8.54 -18.38 -28.09
CA ASN A 32 8.13 -18.22 -29.48
C ASN A 32 9.13 -17.36 -30.28
N THR A 33 9.61 -16.28 -29.67
CA THR A 33 10.57 -15.39 -30.31
C THR A 33 11.94 -16.03 -30.48
N SER A 34 12.36 -16.86 -29.53
CA SER A 34 13.64 -17.58 -29.54
C SER A 34 13.63 -18.83 -30.46
N ASN A 35 12.47 -19.20 -31.02
CA ASN A 35 12.37 -20.35 -31.92
C ASN A 35 13.07 -20.06 -33.25
N SER A 36 13.90 -21.00 -33.69
CA SER A 36 14.65 -20.88 -34.99
C SER A 36 13.71 -20.71 -36.18
N LYS A 37 12.51 -21.27 -36.15
CA LYS A 37 11.47 -21.11 -37.18
C LYS A 37 10.85 -19.72 -37.23
N ASN A 38 11.11 -18.89 -36.23
CA ASN A 38 10.61 -17.51 -36.20
C ASN A 38 11.45 -16.54 -37.06
N PHE A 39 12.57 -16.97 -37.60
CA PHE A 39 13.45 -16.18 -38.48
C PHE A 39 13.85 -14.80 -37.91
N GLY A 40 13.91 -14.65 -36.56
CA GLY A 40 14.28 -13.40 -35.90
C GLY A 40 13.15 -12.35 -35.82
N GLU A 41 11.91 -12.71 -36.14
CA GLU A 41 10.76 -11.81 -36.05
C GLU A 41 10.46 -11.49 -34.56
N ILE A 42 10.49 -10.21 -34.19
CA ILE A 42 10.31 -9.74 -32.81
C ILE A 42 9.02 -8.93 -32.59
N THR A 43 8.28 -8.61 -33.66
CA THR A 43 7.08 -7.75 -33.56
C THR A 43 6.07 -8.27 -32.58
N PHE A 44 5.75 -9.57 -32.64
CA PHE A 44 4.79 -10.17 -31.70
C PHE A 44 5.28 -10.16 -30.26
N PHE A 45 6.59 -10.31 -30.03
CA PHE A 45 7.18 -10.15 -28.71
C PHE A 45 7.00 -8.73 -28.18
N LEU A 46 7.30 -7.73 -28.99
CA LEU A 46 7.15 -6.32 -28.61
C LEU A 46 5.69 -5.97 -28.29
N ILE A 47 4.75 -6.41 -29.15
CA ILE A 47 3.32 -6.21 -28.91
C ILE A 47 2.90 -6.86 -27.59
N GLY A 48 3.29 -8.11 -27.36
CA GLY A 48 2.98 -8.82 -26.13
C GLY A 48 3.57 -8.16 -24.86
N MET A 49 4.80 -7.62 -24.96
CA MET A 49 5.41 -6.86 -23.86
C MET A 49 4.68 -5.55 -23.58
N LEU A 50 4.25 -4.81 -24.61
CA LEU A 50 3.44 -3.60 -24.44
C LEU A 50 2.08 -3.89 -23.78
N GLU A 51 1.45 -5.00 -24.16
CA GLU A 51 0.22 -5.46 -23.50
C GLU A 51 0.44 -5.79 -22.01
N LEU A 52 1.55 -6.45 -21.67
CA LEU A 52 1.90 -6.73 -20.27
C LEU A 52 2.12 -5.44 -19.48
N ILE A 53 2.85 -4.46 -20.04
CA ILE A 53 3.04 -3.14 -19.41
C ILE A 53 1.69 -2.48 -19.15
N LYS A 54 0.84 -2.40 -20.18
CA LYS A 54 -0.51 -1.80 -20.07
C LYS A 54 -1.37 -2.50 -19.02
N LYS A 55 -1.34 -3.83 -18.96
CA LYS A 55 -2.07 -4.61 -17.96
C LYS A 55 -1.55 -4.32 -16.55
N GLY A 56 -0.22 -4.32 -16.37
CA GLY A 56 0.42 -4.00 -15.10
C GLY A 56 0.06 -2.60 -14.59
N GLN A 57 0.14 -1.59 -15.45
CA GLN A 57 -0.24 -0.21 -15.12
C GLN A 57 -1.70 -0.12 -14.66
N LYS A 58 -2.63 -0.74 -15.42
CA LYS A 58 -4.06 -0.74 -15.05
C LYS A 58 -4.30 -1.42 -13.70
N SER A 59 -3.65 -2.54 -13.43
CA SER A 59 -3.81 -3.26 -12.15
C SER A 59 -3.30 -2.44 -10.97
N ILE A 60 -2.13 -1.82 -11.10
CA ILE A 60 -1.58 -0.98 -10.03
C ILE A 60 -2.43 0.29 -9.83
N MET A 61 -2.89 0.92 -10.92
CA MET A 61 -3.78 2.09 -10.82
C MET A 61 -5.06 1.75 -10.08
N LYS A 62 -5.70 0.62 -10.40
CA LYS A 62 -6.90 0.17 -9.68
C LYS A 62 -6.61 -0.03 -8.20
N MET A 63 -5.54 -0.76 -7.86
CA MET A 63 -5.13 -0.98 -6.47
C MET A 63 -4.90 0.34 -5.70
N LEU A 64 -4.29 1.35 -6.35
CA LEU A 64 -4.07 2.66 -5.75
C LEU A 64 -5.38 3.43 -5.57
N GLN A 65 -6.29 3.38 -6.56
CA GLN A 65 -7.61 3.99 -6.46
C GLN A 65 -8.40 3.42 -5.29
N ASP A 66 -8.49 2.09 -5.16
CA ASP A 66 -9.16 1.42 -4.05
C ASP A 66 -8.59 1.89 -2.69
N LYS A 67 -7.25 2.00 -2.58
CA LYS A 67 -6.59 2.50 -1.35
C LYS A 67 -6.87 3.97 -1.07
N ILE A 68 -6.93 4.82 -2.09
CA ILE A 68 -7.27 6.25 -1.96
C ILE A 68 -8.73 6.41 -1.51
N GLU A 69 -9.64 5.63 -2.06
CA GLU A 69 -11.05 5.64 -1.65
C GLU A 69 -11.21 5.25 -0.18
N LYS A 70 -10.55 4.18 0.27
CA LYS A 70 -10.51 3.78 1.68
C LYS A 70 -9.95 4.89 2.58
N LEU A 71 -8.89 5.57 2.15
CA LEU A 71 -8.27 6.65 2.91
C LEU A 71 -9.21 7.87 3.03
N ASN A 72 -9.87 8.25 1.94
CA ASN A 72 -10.83 9.36 1.93
C ASN A 72 -12.06 9.04 2.80
N PHE A 73 -12.60 7.83 2.69
CA PHE A 73 -13.67 7.36 3.55
C PHE A 73 -13.26 7.44 5.04
N SER A 74 -12.07 6.93 5.36
CA SER A 74 -11.56 6.94 6.74
C SER A 74 -11.38 8.34 7.30
N ARG A 75 -10.90 9.29 6.48
CA ARG A 75 -10.78 10.70 6.89
C ARG A 75 -12.14 11.30 7.22
N ASN A 76 -13.15 11.07 6.36
CA ASN A 76 -14.51 11.55 6.60
C ASN A 76 -15.11 10.89 7.85
N TYR A 77 -14.88 9.61 8.05
CA TYR A 77 -15.31 8.87 9.24
C TYR A 77 -14.71 9.48 10.52
N LEU A 78 -13.39 9.72 10.56
CA LEU A 78 -12.72 10.34 11.71
C LEU A 78 -13.25 11.74 12.02
N ASN A 79 -13.59 12.54 11.00
CA ASN A 79 -14.14 13.87 11.21
C ASN A 79 -15.48 13.86 11.94
N ASN A 80 -16.26 12.81 11.76
CA ASN A 80 -17.56 12.63 12.40
C ASN A 80 -17.48 12.05 13.83
N LEU A 81 -16.28 11.61 14.26
CA LEU A 81 -16.07 11.11 15.61
C LEU A 81 -15.81 12.24 16.59
N ASN A 82 -16.28 12.07 17.82
CA ASN A 82 -16.00 13.00 18.91
C ASN A 82 -14.60 12.74 19.51
N LEU A 83 -13.58 13.13 18.72
CA LEU A 83 -12.16 13.01 19.03
C LEU A 83 -11.51 14.39 18.97
N SER A 84 -10.49 14.62 19.80
CA SER A 84 -9.63 15.81 19.66
C SER A 84 -8.85 15.77 18.36
N ASP A 85 -8.36 16.92 17.89
CA ASP A 85 -7.60 16.99 16.63
C ASP A 85 -6.35 16.10 16.69
N LEU A 86 -5.66 16.09 17.83
CA LEU A 86 -4.50 15.22 18.03
C LEU A 86 -4.85 13.72 18.02
N GLU A 87 -6.00 13.34 18.63
CA GLU A 87 -6.49 11.95 18.55
C GLU A 87 -6.83 11.55 17.11
N LYS A 88 -7.41 12.49 16.32
CA LYS A 88 -7.69 12.26 14.89
C LYS A 88 -6.40 12.07 14.08
N ASP A 89 -5.38 12.88 14.33
CA ASP A 89 -4.08 12.76 13.67
C ASP A 89 -3.41 11.42 13.99
N ILE A 90 -3.41 11.01 15.26
CA ILE A 90 -2.89 9.71 15.69
C ILE A 90 -3.65 8.59 14.99
N MET A 91 -4.97 8.62 15.01
CA MET A 91 -5.81 7.61 14.35
C MET A 91 -5.59 7.56 12.84
N PHE A 92 -5.42 8.73 12.20
CA PHE A 92 -5.19 8.79 10.77
C PHE A 92 -3.87 8.12 10.36
N VAL A 93 -2.80 8.29 11.15
CA VAL A 93 -1.53 7.59 10.90
C VAL A 93 -1.66 6.08 11.08
N TYR A 94 -2.40 5.60 12.09
CA TYR A 94 -2.68 4.16 12.22
C TYR A 94 -3.50 3.62 11.05
N ILE A 95 -4.48 4.37 10.56
CA ILE A 95 -5.27 3.99 9.37
C ILE A 95 -4.39 3.95 8.12
N GLN A 96 -3.53 4.94 7.92
CA GLN A 96 -2.57 4.91 6.82
C GLN A 96 -1.66 3.68 6.90
N ASN A 97 -1.15 3.38 8.09
CA ASN A 97 -0.33 2.19 8.28
C ASN A 97 -1.11 0.91 7.96
N HIS A 98 -2.36 0.78 8.39
CA HIS A 98 -3.21 -0.37 8.09
C HIS A 98 -3.46 -0.54 6.57
N ILE A 99 -3.73 0.56 5.84
CA ILE A 99 -4.04 0.52 4.40
C ILE A 99 -2.78 0.25 3.55
N PHE A 100 -1.63 0.79 3.92
CA PHE A 100 -0.43 0.83 3.06
C PHE A 100 0.74 -0.02 3.52
N SER A 101 0.78 -0.43 4.79
CA SER A 101 1.89 -1.17 5.37
C SER A 101 1.46 -2.57 5.81
N ASN A 102 2.42 -3.50 5.79
CA ASN A 102 2.27 -4.83 6.38
C ASN A 102 3.06 -4.96 7.70
N SER A 103 3.61 -3.86 8.21
CA SER A 103 4.39 -3.83 9.45
C SER A 103 3.65 -3.06 10.54
N ASP A 104 3.87 -3.48 11.78
CA ASP A 104 3.36 -2.77 12.94
C ASP A 104 4.09 -1.43 13.10
N LEU A 105 3.35 -0.39 13.49
CA LEU A 105 3.88 0.93 13.75
C LEU A 105 4.32 1.05 15.22
N GLU A 106 5.61 1.37 15.44
CA GLU A 106 6.13 1.60 16.78
C GLU A 106 5.73 3.00 17.29
N ASP A 107 5.44 3.10 18.60
CA ASP A 107 5.14 4.38 19.25
C ASP A 107 6.27 5.42 19.06
N LYS A 108 7.54 4.95 18.96
CA LYS A 108 8.69 5.82 18.73
C LYS A 108 8.66 6.48 17.34
N GLU A 109 8.21 5.75 16.34
CA GLU A 109 8.06 6.25 14.97
C GLU A 109 6.87 7.21 14.88
N LEU A 110 5.76 6.84 15.52
CA LEU A 110 4.58 7.69 15.58
C LEU A 110 4.87 9.05 16.24
N CYS A 111 5.65 9.09 17.33
CA CYS A 111 6.10 10.36 17.94
C CYS A 111 6.84 11.24 16.94
N LYS A 112 7.67 10.67 16.06
CA LYS A 112 8.42 11.42 15.04
C LYS A 112 7.51 11.93 13.92
N ILE A 113 6.57 11.10 13.47
CA ILE A 113 5.64 11.44 12.37
C ILE A 113 4.75 12.62 12.78
N ILE A 114 4.18 12.56 13.99
CA ILE A 114 3.24 13.59 14.48
C ILE A 114 3.97 14.74 15.18
N ASN A 115 5.27 14.59 15.45
CA ASN A 115 6.10 15.58 16.16
C ASN A 115 5.59 15.89 17.57
N ILE A 116 5.31 14.86 18.37
CA ILE A 116 4.84 14.97 19.75
C ILE A 116 5.73 14.22 20.74
N SER A 117 5.65 14.59 22.01
CA SER A 117 6.38 13.93 23.10
C SER A 117 5.80 12.55 23.41
N ARG A 118 6.64 11.61 23.87
CA ARG A 118 6.20 10.28 24.29
C ARG A 118 5.12 10.29 25.37
N PRO A 119 5.19 11.13 26.43
CA PRO A 119 4.13 11.20 27.42
C PRO A 119 2.80 11.65 26.82
N THR A 120 2.83 12.64 25.92
CA THR A 120 1.63 13.14 25.23
C THR A 120 1.00 12.03 24.37
N LEU A 121 1.85 11.32 23.59
CA LEU A 121 1.38 10.18 22.78
C LEU A 121 0.73 9.12 23.67
N LYS A 122 1.39 8.70 24.74
CA LYS A 122 0.92 7.66 25.64
C LYS A 122 -0.47 7.99 26.21
N ASN A 123 -0.65 9.23 26.68
CA ASN A 123 -1.95 9.66 27.21
C ASN A 123 -3.06 9.58 26.16
N ASN A 124 -2.80 10.02 24.92
CA ASN A 124 -3.80 9.96 23.85
C ASN A 124 -4.10 8.51 23.43
N ILE A 125 -3.07 7.65 23.33
CA ILE A 125 -3.28 6.23 23.03
C ILE A 125 -4.12 5.55 24.11
N GLU A 126 -3.86 5.82 25.39
CA GLU A 126 -4.67 5.29 26.49
C GLU A 126 -6.14 5.71 26.40
N GLN A 127 -6.41 6.96 25.96
CA GLN A 127 -7.77 7.43 25.69
C GLN A 127 -8.41 6.68 24.51
N LEU A 128 -7.67 6.51 23.43
CA LEU A 128 -8.13 5.79 22.23
C LEU A 128 -8.39 4.30 22.51
N ILE A 129 -7.60 3.68 23.39
CA ILE A 129 -7.84 2.30 23.85
C ILE A 129 -9.12 2.24 24.70
N LYS A 130 -9.33 3.18 25.61
CA LYS A 130 -10.57 3.26 26.42
C LYS A 130 -11.81 3.46 25.55
N LYS A 131 -11.68 4.20 24.45
CA LYS A 131 -12.74 4.41 23.44
C LYS A 131 -12.89 3.23 22.47
N GLU A 132 -12.14 2.14 22.63
CA GLU A 132 -12.12 0.94 21.78
C GLU A 132 -11.71 1.17 20.32
N TYR A 133 -10.93 2.22 20.03
CA TYR A 133 -10.40 2.46 18.68
C TYR A 133 -9.06 1.78 18.41
N LEU A 134 -8.23 1.61 19.46
CA LEU A 134 -6.93 0.95 19.38
C LEU A 134 -6.86 -0.26 20.30
N THR A 135 -6.04 -1.24 19.90
CA THR A 135 -5.70 -2.42 20.69
C THR A 135 -4.18 -2.55 20.79
N LYS A 136 -3.69 -2.90 21.97
CA LYS A 136 -2.26 -3.13 22.20
C LYS A 136 -1.89 -4.55 21.80
N ILE A 137 -0.85 -4.71 20.94
CA ILE A 137 -0.37 -6.03 20.51
C ILE A 137 0.87 -6.43 21.31
N SER A 138 1.87 -5.57 21.43
CA SER A 138 3.16 -5.92 22.02
C SER A 138 3.58 -4.98 23.13
N LYS A 139 4.41 -5.50 24.05
CA LYS A 139 5.01 -4.72 25.14
C LYS A 139 6.42 -4.22 24.81
N LYS A 140 7.16 -4.91 23.92
CA LYS A 140 8.54 -4.58 23.53
C LYS A 140 8.84 -5.06 22.12
N PRO A 141 8.98 -4.17 21.12
CA PRO A 141 8.63 -2.73 21.19
C PRO A 141 7.14 -2.52 21.47
N ILE A 142 6.77 -1.34 21.97
CA ILE A 142 5.35 -1.04 22.21
C ILE A 142 4.73 -0.73 20.84
N THR A 143 3.75 -1.53 20.46
CA THR A 143 2.98 -1.42 19.22
C THR A 143 1.48 -1.52 19.50
N HIS A 144 0.73 -0.75 18.77
CA HIS A 144 -0.72 -0.73 18.80
C HIS A 144 -1.27 -0.88 17.38
N VAL A 145 -2.48 -1.39 17.28
CA VAL A 145 -3.21 -1.49 16.00
C VAL A 145 -4.63 -1.00 16.16
N LEU A 146 -5.27 -0.77 15.04
CA LEU A 146 -6.71 -0.48 15.00
C LEU A 146 -7.48 -1.66 15.59
N SER A 147 -8.56 -1.35 16.33
CA SER A 147 -9.45 -2.40 16.83
C SER A 147 -10.13 -3.14 15.67
N ASP A 148 -10.50 -4.41 15.90
CA ASP A 148 -11.17 -5.24 14.88
C ASP A 148 -12.46 -4.60 14.35
N LYS A 149 -13.18 -3.86 15.21
CA LYS A 149 -14.37 -3.11 14.81
C LYS A 149 -14.05 -2.05 13.77
N LEU A 150 -12.97 -1.31 13.99
CA LEU A 150 -12.58 -0.22 13.11
C LEU A 150 -11.95 -0.74 11.82
N GLN A 151 -11.16 -1.82 11.88
CA GLN A 151 -10.62 -2.48 10.68
C GLN A 151 -11.74 -2.89 9.73
N LYS A 152 -12.80 -3.55 10.24
CA LYS A 152 -13.99 -3.94 9.44
C LYS A 152 -14.76 -2.77 8.83
N VAL A 153 -14.64 -1.58 9.38
CA VAL A 153 -15.29 -0.37 8.82
C VAL A 153 -14.46 0.21 7.67
N ILE A 154 -13.13 0.03 7.72
CA ILE A 154 -12.19 0.58 6.75
C ILE A 154 -11.98 -0.38 5.56
N ASP A 155 -12.04 -1.70 5.77
CA ASP A 155 -11.84 -2.74 4.77
C ASP A 155 -13.03 -2.90 3.81
#